data_d4b6fb2a3c7d57c41c811ac66a4bc3af
#
_entry.id   d4b6fb2a3c7d57c41c811ac66a4bc3af
#
_cell.length_a   1.000
_cell.length_b   1.000
_cell.length_c   1.000
_cell.angle_alpha   90.00
_cell.angle_beta   90.00
_cell.angle_gamma   90.00
#
_symmetry.space_group_name_H-M   'P 1'
#
loop_
_entity.id
_entity.type
_entity.pdbx_description
1 polymer ?
#
loop_
_entity_poly.entity_id
_entity_poly.type
_entity_poly.pdbx_seq_one_letter_code
_entity_poly.pdbx_strand_id
1 'polypeptide(L)'
;MRNKYILVLLLAVTINAAAQQSSSDKGQYPQPVTFTAQQDHDDMMKQLGIKALRPGPSGDEKAPNHANYDTALANPYPDLPDVLALKNGKKATTPALWWNQRRPEIVEDFEREVYGRVPKSVPQVTWTVKVMEREFLGFTPVIAKQLIGHVDNSAYPLIDVNINMTLVLPANAKAPVPVLMMFARSALPSPMQPPADDLEKINAAIKQLLVKDHPELQQIFDRYPAYNPIASQTPAGFGAPRSAGDPPAAQQLIADGWGYILIDPNSIQADNGAGLTRGIIGLVDKGQPRRPDDWGALRAWAWGAARALDYLEASEPMVDSKHVGIEGVSRYGKAALVTLAFEPRFAMGLIGSSGEGGAKLHRRNWGEALESLTGGEYYWMAGNFMKYGASEAAFGPRTAKDLPVDAHELIALCAPRLTFISYGVPEQGDARWLDHQGSYMAAVAAGPVFQLLGAKDLGVSHDYHTEKMPPVNTGLLEGQLAWRQHDGGHTDAPNVKYFIQWADKFIAHHAN
;
A
#
# COMPACT_ATOMS: atom_id res chain seq x y z
N MET A 1 -24.86 -35.61 -64.41
CA MET A 1 -25.07 -34.16 -64.58
C MET A 1 -26.19 -33.73 -63.62
N ARG A 2 -25.94 -32.96 -62.65
CA ARG A 2 -26.78 -32.11 -61.79
C ARG A 2 -26.30 -32.11 -60.34
N ASN A 3 -26.15 -30.90 -59.89
CA ASN A 3 -26.06 -30.41 -58.53
C ASN A 3 -24.67 -30.24 -57.93
N LYS A 4 -24.03 -29.19 -58.39
CA LYS A 4 -23.10 -28.37 -57.56
C LYS A 4 -23.56 -26.92 -57.77
N TYR A 5 -24.09 -26.27 -56.75
CA TYR A 5 -24.27 -24.83 -56.54
C TYR A 5 -25.43 -24.63 -55.57
N ILE A 6 -25.19 -24.78 -54.28
CA ILE A 6 -25.88 -24.10 -53.17
C ILE A 6 -25.03 -24.38 -51.93
N LEU A 7 -24.00 -23.60 -51.69
CA LEU A 7 -23.35 -23.45 -50.36
C LEU A 7 -22.34 -22.29 -50.37
N VAL A 8 -22.76 -21.09 -50.74
CA VAL A 8 -21.93 -19.87 -50.57
C VAL A 8 -22.81 -18.64 -50.31
N LEU A 9 -23.87 -18.74 -49.52
CA LEU A 9 -24.65 -17.54 -49.21
C LEU A 9 -25.11 -17.46 -47.74
N LEU A 10 -24.36 -18.03 -46.81
CA LEU A 10 -24.68 -17.96 -45.35
C LEU A 10 -23.51 -17.53 -44.45
N LEU A 11 -22.46 -16.97 -45.01
CA LEU A 11 -21.30 -16.49 -44.21
C LEU A 11 -21.09 -14.97 -44.26
N ALA A 12 -22.01 -14.19 -44.77
CA ALA A 12 -21.87 -12.75 -44.93
C ALA A 12 -22.75 -11.89 -43.98
N VAL A 13 -23.48 -12.48 -43.04
CA VAL A 13 -24.43 -11.72 -42.16
C VAL A 13 -23.96 -11.63 -40.71
N THR A 14 -22.91 -12.35 -40.29
CA THR A 14 -22.46 -12.35 -38.88
C THR A 14 -21.31 -11.39 -38.58
N ILE A 15 -20.78 -10.64 -39.54
CA ILE A 15 -19.64 -9.71 -39.29
C ILE A 15 -20.13 -8.28 -39.04
N ASN A 16 -21.38 -7.94 -39.28
CA ASN A 16 -21.86 -6.57 -39.06
C ASN A 16 -22.50 -6.30 -37.70
N ALA A 17 -22.66 -7.28 -36.82
CA ALA A 17 -23.23 -7.04 -35.48
C ALA A 17 -22.20 -6.62 -34.42
N ALA A 18 -20.91 -6.92 -34.62
CA ALA A 18 -19.87 -6.55 -33.65
C ALA A 18 -19.27 -5.14 -33.88
N ALA A 19 -19.45 -4.55 -35.06
CA ALA A 19 -18.96 -3.20 -35.38
C ALA A 19 -19.98 -2.08 -35.10
N GLN A 20 -21.23 -2.41 -34.81
CA GLN A 20 -22.29 -1.43 -34.56
C GLN A 20 -22.53 -1.15 -33.07
N GLN A 21 -21.95 -1.94 -32.17
CA GLN A 21 -22.08 -1.72 -30.73
C GLN A 21 -21.09 -0.70 -30.15
N SER A 22 -20.05 -0.30 -30.89
CA SER A 22 -19.06 0.68 -30.42
C SER A 22 -19.38 2.16 -30.76
N SER A 23 -20.45 2.44 -31.50
CA SER A 23 -20.79 3.81 -31.91
C SER A 23 -22.02 4.42 -31.24
N SER A 24 -22.81 3.62 -30.48
CA SER A 24 -24.01 4.12 -29.81
C SER A 24 -23.78 4.67 -28.38
N ASP A 25 -22.68 4.32 -27.72
CA ASP A 25 -22.42 4.74 -26.33
C ASP A 25 -21.76 6.09 -26.17
N LYS A 26 -21.27 6.70 -27.25
CA LYS A 26 -20.53 7.98 -27.17
C LYS A 26 -21.37 9.21 -26.77
N GLY A 27 -22.69 9.08 -26.67
CA GLY A 27 -23.60 10.17 -26.29
C GLY A 27 -24.30 9.97 -24.94
N GLN A 28 -24.24 8.78 -24.34
CA GLN A 28 -25.02 8.45 -23.15
C GLN A 28 -24.30 8.83 -21.84
N TYR A 29 -22.96 8.84 -21.83
CA TYR A 29 -22.16 9.13 -20.64
C TYR A 29 -21.22 10.32 -20.86
N PRO A 30 -20.98 11.15 -19.83
CA PRO A 30 -19.96 12.19 -19.91
C PRO A 30 -18.60 11.57 -20.19
N GLN A 31 -17.81 12.18 -21.07
CA GLN A 31 -16.45 11.69 -21.34
C GLN A 31 -15.55 11.94 -20.14
N PRO A 32 -14.66 10.99 -19.80
CA PRO A 32 -13.72 11.19 -18.73
C PRO A 32 -12.82 12.40 -19.00
N VAL A 33 -12.70 13.28 -18.02
CA VAL A 33 -11.78 14.41 -18.08
C VAL A 33 -10.34 13.88 -18.14
N THR A 34 -9.53 14.49 -18.97
CA THR A 34 -8.10 14.17 -19.06
C THR A 34 -7.31 15.36 -18.54
N PHE A 35 -6.81 15.22 -17.32
CA PHE A 35 -5.92 16.16 -16.68
C PHE A 35 -4.48 15.62 -16.67
N THR A 36 -3.51 16.52 -16.73
CA THR A 36 -2.18 16.25 -16.17
C THR A 36 -2.26 16.30 -14.65
N ALA A 37 -1.27 15.78 -13.95
CA ALA A 37 -1.21 15.89 -12.48
C ALA A 37 -1.27 17.36 -12.03
N GLN A 38 -0.60 18.27 -12.73
CA GLN A 38 -0.65 19.69 -12.42
C GLN A 38 -2.04 20.30 -12.62
N GLN A 39 -2.75 19.93 -13.69
CA GLN A 39 -4.10 20.44 -13.94
C GLN A 39 -5.11 19.95 -12.89
N ASP A 40 -4.99 18.70 -12.42
CA ASP A 40 -5.83 18.17 -11.35
C ASP A 40 -5.53 18.87 -10.02
N HIS A 41 -4.25 19.10 -9.72
CA HIS A 41 -3.80 19.84 -8.54
C HIS A 41 -4.35 21.29 -8.55
N ASP A 42 -4.23 22.00 -9.68
CA ASP A 42 -4.70 23.36 -9.83
C ASP A 42 -6.23 23.46 -9.73
N ASP A 43 -6.95 22.47 -10.29
CA ASP A 43 -8.41 22.38 -10.16
C ASP A 43 -8.83 22.20 -8.69
N MET A 44 -8.16 21.33 -7.94
CA MET A 44 -8.41 21.16 -6.52
C MET A 44 -8.11 22.42 -5.71
N MET A 45 -6.99 23.10 -5.99
CA MET A 45 -6.68 24.40 -5.36
C MET A 45 -7.79 25.43 -5.61
N LYS A 46 -8.28 25.49 -6.85
CA LYS A 46 -9.39 26.37 -7.23
C LYS A 46 -10.68 26.04 -6.48
N GLN A 47 -11.06 24.76 -6.40
CA GLN A 47 -12.23 24.31 -5.64
C GLN A 47 -12.16 24.72 -4.16
N LEU A 48 -10.96 24.66 -3.56
CA LEU A 48 -10.71 25.02 -2.17
C LEU A 48 -10.50 26.53 -1.94
N GLY A 49 -10.37 27.34 -2.98
CA GLY A 49 -10.03 28.77 -2.86
C GLY A 49 -8.61 29.03 -2.36
N ILE A 50 -7.69 28.09 -2.63
CA ILE A 50 -6.26 28.22 -2.31
C ILE A 50 -5.57 28.95 -3.47
N LYS A 51 -4.81 30.00 -3.14
CA LYS A 51 -4.03 30.76 -4.14
C LYS A 51 -2.57 30.35 -4.17
N ALA A 52 -2.00 29.98 -3.01
CA ALA A 52 -0.64 29.52 -2.89
C ALA A 52 -0.47 28.47 -1.78
N LEU A 53 0.38 27.48 -2.03
CA LEU A 53 0.83 26.50 -1.06
C LEU A 53 2.27 26.81 -0.64
N ARG A 54 2.64 26.41 0.58
CA ARG A 54 4.05 26.36 0.97
C ARG A 54 4.75 25.26 0.17
N PRO A 55 5.97 25.51 -0.33
CA PRO A 55 6.74 24.49 -1.02
C PRO A 55 7.08 23.35 -0.05
N GLY A 56 6.99 22.10 -0.51
CA GLY A 56 7.47 20.94 0.23
C GLY A 56 9.00 21.01 0.43
N PRO A 57 9.52 20.37 1.47
CA PRO A 57 10.95 20.28 1.69
C PRO A 57 11.62 19.47 0.57
N SER A 58 12.79 19.91 0.14
CA SER A 58 13.63 19.19 -0.82
C SER A 58 14.47 18.12 -0.12
N GLY A 59 14.57 16.93 -0.72
CA GLY A 59 15.54 15.91 -0.32
C GLY A 59 16.99 16.27 -0.70
N ASP A 60 17.20 17.28 -1.55
CA ASP A 60 18.53 17.81 -1.85
C ASP A 60 18.96 18.77 -0.73
N GLU A 61 19.96 18.37 0.08
CA GLU A 61 20.48 19.16 1.19
C GLU A 61 21.08 20.51 0.77
N LYS A 62 21.35 20.71 -0.53
CA LYS A 62 21.85 21.97 -1.07
C LYS A 62 20.74 22.91 -1.53
N ALA A 63 19.51 22.45 -1.59
CA ALA A 63 18.38 23.27 -1.99
C ALA A 63 18.05 24.31 -0.91
N PRO A 64 17.59 25.53 -1.27
CA PRO A 64 17.19 26.54 -0.29
C PRO A 64 16.07 26.09 0.65
N ASN A 65 15.22 25.19 0.19
CA ASN A 65 14.12 24.58 0.95
C ASN A 65 14.41 23.13 1.32
N HIS A 66 15.69 22.78 1.60
CA HIS A 66 16.03 21.42 2.02
C HIS A 66 15.27 21.00 3.29
N ALA A 67 15.09 19.70 3.45
CA ALA A 67 14.41 19.14 4.61
C ALA A 67 15.13 19.49 5.92
N ASN A 68 14.36 19.78 6.96
CA ASN A 68 14.92 20.02 8.29
C ASN A 68 15.43 18.72 8.91
N TYR A 69 16.67 18.75 9.40
CA TYR A 69 17.28 17.66 10.19
C TYR A 69 17.91 18.19 11.49
N ASP A 70 17.55 19.40 11.90
CA ASP A 70 17.91 19.97 13.20
C ASP A 70 16.82 19.60 14.23
N THR A 71 17.23 18.87 15.26
CA THR A 71 16.32 18.44 16.34
C THR A 71 15.75 19.60 17.14
N ALA A 72 16.46 20.73 17.22
CA ALA A 72 15.97 21.94 17.90
C ALA A 72 14.75 22.56 17.18
N LEU A 73 14.62 22.35 15.87
CA LEU A 73 13.55 22.85 15.03
C LEU A 73 12.46 21.79 14.73
N ALA A 74 12.64 20.56 15.25
CA ALA A 74 11.81 19.44 14.88
C ALA A 74 10.37 19.49 15.41
N ASN A 75 10.12 20.18 16.51
CA ASN A 75 8.82 20.19 17.19
C ASN A 75 8.21 21.60 17.28
N PRO A 76 7.85 22.23 16.14
CA PRO A 76 7.22 23.56 16.15
C PRO A 76 5.83 23.55 16.77
N TYR A 77 5.16 22.39 16.82
CA TYR A 77 3.84 22.15 17.39
C TYR A 77 3.91 20.92 18.33
N PRO A 78 4.48 21.07 19.54
CA PRO A 78 4.80 19.94 20.41
C PRO A 78 3.56 19.20 20.94
N ASP A 79 2.45 19.91 21.10
CA ASP A 79 1.25 19.33 21.71
C ASP A 79 0.40 18.59 20.67
N LEU A 80 0.21 17.31 20.88
CA LEU A 80 -0.70 16.48 20.10
C LEU A 80 -2.14 16.58 20.63
N PRO A 81 -3.16 16.39 19.79
CA PRO A 81 -4.51 16.15 20.26
C PRO A 81 -4.55 14.99 21.25
N ASP A 82 -5.25 15.13 22.38
CA ASP A 82 -5.45 14.00 23.31
C ASP A 82 -6.30 12.94 22.60
N VAL A 83 -5.71 11.78 22.35
CA VAL A 83 -6.36 10.69 21.59
C VAL A 83 -7.65 10.19 22.22
N LEU A 84 -7.84 10.37 23.53
CA LEU A 84 -9.04 10.00 24.28
C LEU A 84 -10.02 11.17 24.49
N ALA A 85 -9.68 12.41 24.10
CA ALA A 85 -10.54 13.56 24.25
C ALA A 85 -11.66 13.57 23.21
N LEU A 86 -12.91 13.56 23.67
CA LEU A 86 -14.11 13.73 22.86
C LEU A 86 -14.26 15.20 22.42
N LYS A 87 -14.89 15.45 21.29
CA LYS A 87 -15.20 16.80 20.79
C LYS A 87 -16.06 17.64 21.77
N ASN A 88 -16.78 16.99 22.69
CA ASN A 88 -17.56 17.65 23.75
C ASN A 88 -16.72 17.99 25.00
N GLY A 89 -15.40 17.82 24.98
CA GLY A 89 -14.47 18.11 26.08
C GLY A 89 -14.38 17.04 27.17
N LYS A 90 -15.14 15.93 27.06
CA LYS A 90 -15.01 14.78 27.98
C LYS A 90 -13.93 13.82 27.48
N LYS A 91 -13.54 12.85 28.32
CA LYS A 91 -12.62 11.77 27.93
C LYS A 91 -13.33 10.44 27.71
N ALA A 92 -12.90 9.68 26.75
CA ALA A 92 -13.28 8.30 26.55
C ALA A 92 -12.53 7.44 27.58
N THR A 93 -13.21 7.09 28.67
CA THR A 93 -12.64 6.33 29.81
C THR A 93 -13.03 4.85 29.80
N THR A 94 -13.83 4.42 28.83
CA THR A 94 -14.27 3.03 28.69
C THR A 94 -14.20 2.59 27.23
N PRO A 95 -14.04 1.27 26.95
CA PRO A 95 -14.13 0.74 25.59
C PRO A 95 -15.42 1.16 24.87
N ALA A 96 -16.55 1.19 25.56
CA ALA A 96 -17.83 1.60 24.97
C ALA A 96 -17.81 3.07 24.49
N LEU A 97 -17.22 3.98 25.28
CA LEU A 97 -17.07 5.39 24.87
C LEU A 97 -16.11 5.54 23.68
N TRP A 98 -15.06 4.72 23.66
CA TRP A 98 -14.17 4.69 22.50
C TRP A 98 -14.91 4.26 21.24
N TRP A 99 -15.53 3.07 21.23
CA TRP A 99 -16.17 2.52 20.06
C TRP A 99 -17.37 3.32 19.56
N ASN A 100 -18.18 3.86 20.48
CA ASN A 100 -19.45 4.51 20.13
C ASN A 100 -19.34 6.02 19.92
N GLN A 101 -18.25 6.66 20.40
CA GLN A 101 -18.12 8.11 20.33
C GLN A 101 -16.75 8.54 19.78
N ARG A 102 -15.64 8.28 20.49
CA ARG A 102 -14.35 8.87 20.12
C ARG A 102 -13.82 8.34 18.79
N ARG A 103 -13.84 7.02 18.58
CA ARG A 103 -13.41 6.42 17.31
C ARG A 103 -14.18 6.98 16.11
N PRO A 104 -15.52 7.07 16.12
CA PRO A 104 -16.27 7.72 15.04
C PRO A 104 -15.88 9.19 14.80
N GLU A 105 -15.57 9.97 15.85
CA GLU A 105 -15.11 11.34 15.70
C GLU A 105 -13.77 11.43 14.98
N ILE A 106 -12.81 10.55 15.32
CA ILE A 106 -11.50 10.49 14.69
C ILE A 106 -11.63 10.03 13.22
N VAL A 107 -12.43 8.98 12.97
CA VAL A 107 -12.68 8.48 11.61
C VAL A 107 -13.27 9.58 10.73
N GLU A 108 -14.27 10.31 11.23
CA GLU A 108 -14.89 11.43 10.52
C GLU A 108 -13.88 12.51 10.15
N ASP A 109 -12.97 12.86 11.06
CA ASP A 109 -11.96 13.89 10.82
C ASP A 109 -10.90 13.41 9.79
N PHE A 110 -10.46 12.16 9.86
CA PHE A 110 -9.58 11.59 8.83
C PHE A 110 -10.26 11.49 7.46
N GLU A 111 -11.51 11.04 7.41
CA GLU A 111 -12.25 10.92 6.15
C GLU A 111 -12.52 12.29 5.52
N ARG A 112 -12.85 13.30 6.32
CA ARG A 112 -13.12 14.63 5.79
C ARG A 112 -11.86 15.38 5.38
N GLU A 113 -10.79 15.30 6.19
CA GLU A 113 -9.67 16.23 6.07
C GLU A 113 -8.39 15.58 5.53
N VAL A 114 -8.21 14.25 5.64
CA VAL A 114 -6.91 13.62 5.39
C VAL A 114 -6.95 12.63 4.23
N TYR A 115 -7.72 11.55 4.32
CA TYR A 115 -7.68 10.47 3.32
C TYR A 115 -8.89 10.45 2.38
N GLY A 116 -9.95 11.15 2.74
CA GLY A 116 -11.19 11.22 1.97
C GLY A 116 -12.18 10.08 2.25
N ARG A 117 -13.41 10.32 1.86
CA ARG A 117 -14.53 9.41 2.08
C ARG A 117 -14.63 8.39 0.97
N VAL A 118 -14.74 7.13 1.34
CA VAL A 118 -15.21 6.11 0.41
C VAL A 118 -16.72 6.32 0.18
N PRO A 119 -17.18 6.41 -1.06
CA PRO A 119 -18.62 6.57 -1.34
C PRO A 119 -19.45 5.43 -0.75
N LYS A 120 -20.67 5.74 -0.30
CA LYS A 120 -21.57 4.73 0.29
C LYS A 120 -21.98 3.64 -0.70
N SER A 121 -22.10 3.99 -1.98
CA SER A 121 -22.39 3.07 -3.07
C SER A 121 -21.17 2.89 -3.96
N VAL A 122 -20.32 1.93 -3.61
CA VAL A 122 -19.21 1.48 -4.48
C VAL A 122 -19.65 0.29 -5.30
N PRO A 123 -19.13 0.13 -6.54
CA PRO A 123 -19.44 -1.02 -7.37
C PRO A 123 -19.06 -2.35 -6.72
N GLN A 124 -19.79 -3.41 -7.06
CA GLN A 124 -19.49 -4.79 -6.68
C GLN A 124 -18.22 -5.27 -7.40
N VAL A 125 -17.51 -6.21 -6.77
CA VAL A 125 -16.33 -6.84 -7.37
C VAL A 125 -16.61 -8.33 -7.57
N THR A 126 -16.44 -8.80 -8.81
CA THR A 126 -16.54 -10.22 -9.16
C THR A 126 -15.16 -10.79 -9.41
N TRP A 127 -14.80 -11.83 -8.65
CA TRP A 127 -13.49 -12.45 -8.73
C TRP A 127 -13.46 -13.64 -9.67
N THR A 128 -12.40 -13.74 -10.45
CA THR A 128 -12.12 -14.88 -11.34
C THR A 128 -10.71 -15.37 -11.14
N VAL A 129 -10.54 -16.67 -10.92
CA VAL A 129 -9.21 -17.31 -10.93
C VAL A 129 -8.79 -17.46 -12.39
N LYS A 130 -7.69 -16.82 -12.79
CA LYS A 130 -7.13 -16.88 -14.14
C LYS A 130 -6.13 -18.00 -14.30
N VAL A 131 -5.27 -18.16 -13.31
CA VAL A 131 -4.21 -19.18 -13.30
C VAL A 131 -4.19 -19.82 -11.91
N MET A 132 -4.01 -21.13 -11.88
CA MET A 132 -3.73 -21.88 -10.66
C MET A 132 -2.58 -22.84 -10.97
N GLU A 133 -1.51 -22.71 -10.22
CA GLU A 133 -0.28 -23.50 -10.44
C GLU A 133 0.17 -24.16 -9.14
N ARG A 134 0.88 -25.29 -9.28
CA ARG A 134 1.64 -25.92 -8.21
C ARG A 134 3.11 -25.66 -8.44
N GLU A 135 3.71 -24.92 -7.53
CA GLU A 135 5.07 -24.43 -7.63
C GLU A 135 5.86 -24.68 -6.34
N PHE A 136 7.12 -24.31 -6.34
CA PHE A 136 7.95 -24.27 -5.16
C PHE A 136 8.36 -22.84 -4.84
N LEU A 137 8.31 -22.48 -3.57
CA LEU A 137 8.92 -21.26 -3.04
C LEU A 137 10.00 -21.66 -2.03
N GLY A 138 11.26 -21.42 -2.39
CA GLY A 138 12.37 -22.08 -1.69
C GLY A 138 12.25 -23.60 -1.83
N PHE A 139 12.15 -24.33 -0.73
CA PHE A 139 11.98 -25.78 -0.69
C PHE A 139 10.53 -26.21 -0.37
N THR A 140 9.63 -25.27 -0.17
CA THR A 140 8.25 -25.56 0.22
C THR A 140 7.35 -25.59 -1.01
N PRO A 141 6.60 -26.70 -1.23
CA PRO A 141 5.61 -26.75 -2.30
C PRO A 141 4.43 -25.81 -1.97
N VAL A 142 3.97 -25.07 -2.97
CA VAL A 142 2.90 -24.10 -2.85
C VAL A 142 1.83 -24.27 -3.93
N ILE A 143 0.62 -23.77 -3.63
CA ILE A 143 -0.43 -23.55 -4.61
C ILE A 143 -0.55 -22.05 -4.78
N ALA A 144 -0.31 -21.57 -6.00
CA ALA A 144 -0.41 -20.17 -6.38
C ALA A 144 -1.63 -19.95 -7.28
N LYS A 145 -2.43 -18.95 -6.97
CA LYS A 145 -3.59 -18.53 -7.76
C LYS A 145 -3.42 -17.09 -8.18
N GLN A 146 -3.51 -16.84 -9.48
CA GLN A 146 -3.63 -15.47 -10.00
C GLN A 146 -5.10 -15.15 -10.23
N LEU A 147 -5.57 -14.05 -9.66
CA LEU A 147 -6.95 -13.65 -9.65
C LEU A 147 -7.13 -12.25 -10.23
N ILE A 148 -8.28 -12.05 -10.86
CA ILE A 148 -8.74 -10.74 -11.31
C ILE A 148 -10.09 -10.45 -10.68
N GLY A 149 -10.17 -9.35 -9.93
CA GLY A 149 -11.40 -8.80 -9.39
C GLY A 149 -11.96 -7.72 -10.32
N HIS A 150 -12.90 -8.08 -11.18
CA HIS A 150 -13.57 -7.11 -12.04
C HIS A 150 -14.54 -6.26 -11.23
N VAL A 151 -14.35 -4.94 -11.28
CA VAL A 151 -15.26 -3.98 -10.64
C VAL A 151 -16.40 -3.66 -11.60
N ASP A 152 -17.65 -3.84 -11.15
CA ASP A 152 -18.84 -3.57 -11.97
C ASP A 152 -18.83 -2.13 -12.48
N ASN A 153 -18.68 -1.97 -13.78
CA ASN A 153 -18.68 -0.68 -14.47
C ASN A 153 -19.95 -0.44 -15.30
N SER A 154 -21.02 -1.24 -15.08
CA SER A 154 -22.26 -1.13 -15.84
C SER A 154 -22.90 0.27 -15.78
N ALA A 155 -22.73 0.98 -14.66
CA ALA A 155 -23.19 2.36 -14.47
C ALA A 155 -22.34 3.42 -15.20
N TYR A 156 -21.11 3.07 -15.60
CA TYR A 156 -20.20 3.94 -16.35
C TYR A 156 -19.15 3.12 -17.11
N PRO A 157 -19.50 2.52 -18.27
CA PRO A 157 -18.66 1.56 -18.98
C PRO A 157 -17.42 2.15 -19.67
N LEU A 158 -17.21 3.46 -19.58
CA LEU A 158 -16.03 4.13 -20.15
C LEU A 158 -14.75 3.93 -19.34
N ILE A 159 -14.85 3.42 -18.12
CA ILE A 159 -13.71 3.08 -17.26
C ILE A 159 -13.85 1.62 -16.83
N ASP A 160 -12.77 0.85 -17.06
CA ASP A 160 -12.65 -0.54 -16.62
C ASP A 160 -11.61 -0.62 -15.51
N VAL A 161 -11.95 -1.30 -14.41
CA VAL A 161 -11.08 -1.50 -13.25
C VAL A 161 -11.04 -2.98 -12.91
N ASN A 162 -9.83 -3.54 -12.92
CA ASN A 162 -9.59 -4.95 -12.65
C ASN A 162 -8.50 -5.09 -11.58
N ILE A 163 -8.87 -5.46 -10.37
CA ILE A 163 -7.95 -5.66 -9.25
C ILE A 163 -7.13 -6.92 -9.51
N ASN A 164 -5.82 -6.78 -9.63
CA ASN A 164 -4.91 -7.90 -9.83
C ASN A 164 -4.35 -8.39 -8.49
N MET A 165 -4.52 -9.69 -8.23
CA MET A 165 -4.09 -10.32 -6.99
C MET A 165 -3.45 -11.69 -7.28
N THR A 166 -2.41 -12.04 -6.53
CA THR A 166 -1.85 -13.40 -6.48
C THR A 166 -1.93 -13.90 -5.05
N LEU A 167 -2.60 -15.03 -4.83
CA LEU A 167 -2.67 -15.75 -3.57
C LEU A 167 -1.76 -16.97 -3.62
N VAL A 168 -0.91 -17.15 -2.62
CA VAL A 168 0.00 -18.29 -2.50
C VAL A 168 -0.14 -18.93 -1.13
N LEU A 169 -0.40 -20.22 -1.12
CA LEU A 169 -0.60 -21.02 0.10
C LEU A 169 0.35 -22.23 0.14
N PRO A 170 0.82 -22.68 1.30
CA PRO A 170 1.54 -23.95 1.43
C PRO A 170 0.69 -25.10 0.90
N ALA A 171 1.22 -25.89 -0.03
CA ALA A 171 0.46 -26.99 -0.67
C ALA A 171 0.17 -28.16 0.27
N ASN A 172 0.92 -28.28 1.36
CA ASN A 172 0.80 -29.33 2.38
C ASN A 172 0.01 -28.89 3.63
N ALA A 173 -0.54 -27.69 3.64
CA ALA A 173 -1.36 -27.20 4.76
C ALA A 173 -2.57 -28.12 4.98
N LYS A 174 -2.78 -28.53 6.23
CA LYS A 174 -3.88 -29.44 6.64
C LYS A 174 -5.07 -28.70 7.25
N ALA A 175 -4.91 -27.43 7.54
CA ALA A 175 -5.90 -26.54 8.12
C ALA A 175 -5.76 -25.15 7.47
N PRO A 176 -6.76 -24.26 7.62
CA PRO A 176 -6.65 -22.89 7.19
C PRO A 176 -5.43 -22.18 7.81
N VAL A 177 -4.70 -21.42 7.00
CA VAL A 177 -3.47 -20.74 7.41
C VAL A 177 -3.67 -19.23 7.49
N PRO A 178 -2.97 -18.51 8.38
CA PRO A 178 -2.92 -17.06 8.36
C PRO A 178 -2.25 -16.58 7.08
N VAL A 179 -2.62 -15.38 6.62
CA VAL A 179 -2.14 -14.82 5.37
C VAL A 179 -1.72 -13.37 5.56
N LEU A 180 -0.56 -13.00 5.01
CA LEU A 180 -0.13 -11.61 4.91
C LEU A 180 -0.38 -11.06 3.51
N MET A 181 -1.27 -10.08 3.38
CA MET A 181 -1.53 -9.37 2.14
C MET A 181 -0.53 -8.21 2.02
N MET A 182 0.24 -8.19 0.93
CA MET A 182 1.30 -7.23 0.67
C MET A 182 0.93 -6.37 -0.54
N PHE A 183 1.04 -5.05 -0.41
CA PHE A 183 0.90 -4.15 -1.54
C PHE A 183 2.14 -4.26 -2.44
N ALA A 184 1.99 -4.99 -3.54
CA ALA A 184 3.03 -5.21 -4.52
C ALA A 184 2.44 -5.61 -5.87
N ARG A 185 3.25 -5.57 -6.93
CA ARG A 185 2.82 -6.07 -8.23
C ARG A 185 2.42 -7.54 -8.12
N SER A 186 1.22 -7.87 -8.58
CA SER A 186 0.73 -9.24 -8.66
C SER A 186 1.62 -10.07 -9.62
N ALA A 187 2.25 -11.11 -9.08
CA ALA A 187 3.11 -12.02 -9.84
C ALA A 187 3.07 -13.41 -9.23
N LEU A 188 3.06 -14.44 -10.08
CA LEU A 188 3.23 -15.83 -9.63
C LEU A 188 4.63 -16.03 -9.05
N PRO A 189 4.83 -16.99 -8.12
CA PRO A 189 6.15 -17.35 -7.65
C PRO A 189 7.07 -17.68 -8.81
N SER A 190 8.26 -17.12 -8.82
CA SER A 190 9.28 -17.49 -9.79
C SER A 190 10.07 -18.70 -9.27
N PRO A 191 10.45 -19.64 -10.14
CA PRO A 191 11.37 -20.70 -9.77
C PRO A 191 12.64 -20.14 -9.14
N MET A 192 13.23 -20.88 -8.21
CA MET A 192 14.49 -20.47 -7.60
C MET A 192 15.56 -20.28 -8.71
N GLN A 193 16.12 -19.09 -8.77
CA GLN A 193 17.15 -18.78 -9.75
C GLN A 193 18.50 -19.33 -9.28
N PRO A 194 19.32 -19.86 -10.20
CA PRO A 194 20.68 -20.25 -9.86
C PRO A 194 21.48 -19.06 -9.30
N PRO A 195 22.48 -19.30 -8.44
CA PRO A 195 23.46 -18.29 -8.08
C PRO A 195 24.08 -17.63 -9.33
N ALA A 196 24.55 -16.38 -9.18
CA ALA A 196 25.06 -15.61 -10.31
C ALA A 196 26.14 -16.36 -11.13
N ASP A 197 27.07 -17.03 -10.44
CA ASP A 197 28.14 -17.80 -11.07
C ASP A 197 27.62 -19.02 -11.87
N ASP A 198 26.57 -19.66 -11.40
CA ASP A 198 25.95 -20.78 -12.12
C ASP A 198 25.07 -20.28 -13.26
N LEU A 199 24.40 -19.15 -13.09
CA LEU A 199 23.67 -18.51 -14.18
C LEU A 199 24.59 -18.06 -15.32
N GLU A 200 25.79 -17.58 -14.99
CA GLU A 200 26.82 -17.24 -16.00
C GLU A 200 27.27 -18.47 -16.78
N LYS A 201 27.55 -19.61 -16.11
CA LYS A 201 27.87 -20.88 -16.74
C LYS A 201 26.74 -21.38 -17.65
N ILE A 202 25.50 -21.29 -17.19
CA ILE A 202 24.32 -21.68 -17.98
C ILE A 202 24.22 -20.79 -19.22
N ASN A 203 24.34 -19.48 -19.09
CA ASN A 203 24.31 -18.56 -20.22
C ASN A 203 25.43 -18.82 -21.24
N ALA A 204 26.64 -19.09 -20.75
CA ALA A 204 27.76 -19.44 -21.62
C ALA A 204 27.50 -20.74 -22.41
N ALA A 205 26.96 -21.76 -21.75
CA ALA A 205 26.59 -23.02 -22.39
C ALA A 205 25.47 -22.83 -23.43
N ILE A 206 24.44 -22.03 -23.11
CA ILE A 206 23.36 -21.71 -24.08
C ILE A 206 23.90 -20.96 -25.29
N LYS A 207 24.78 -19.97 -25.13
CA LYS A 207 25.41 -19.25 -26.24
C LYS A 207 26.18 -20.20 -27.14
N GLN A 208 26.98 -21.12 -26.57
CA GLN A 208 27.71 -22.11 -27.33
C GLN A 208 26.79 -23.05 -28.13
N LEU A 209 25.70 -23.52 -27.52
CA LEU A 209 24.73 -24.37 -28.22
C LEU A 209 24.03 -23.61 -29.35
N LEU A 210 23.61 -22.37 -29.11
CA LEU A 210 22.97 -21.53 -30.11
C LEU A 210 23.90 -21.27 -31.31
N VAL A 211 25.18 -20.97 -31.09
CA VAL A 211 26.15 -20.72 -32.15
C VAL A 211 26.48 -22.00 -32.90
N LYS A 212 26.48 -23.15 -32.22
CA LYS A 212 26.68 -24.45 -32.89
C LYS A 212 25.59 -24.75 -33.92
N ASP A 213 24.33 -24.48 -33.57
CA ASP A 213 23.19 -24.76 -34.45
C ASP A 213 22.90 -23.58 -35.40
N HIS A 214 23.30 -22.37 -35.03
CA HIS A 214 23.10 -21.10 -35.75
C HIS A 214 24.38 -20.26 -35.75
N PRO A 215 25.37 -20.58 -36.60
CA PRO A 215 26.67 -19.89 -36.63
C PRO A 215 26.61 -18.38 -36.84
N GLU A 216 25.56 -17.89 -37.51
CA GLU A 216 25.29 -16.45 -37.70
C GLU A 216 25.10 -15.67 -36.38
N LEU A 217 24.68 -16.33 -35.31
CA LEU A 217 24.50 -15.71 -34.01
C LEU A 217 25.81 -15.29 -33.32
N GLN A 218 26.94 -15.86 -33.74
CA GLN A 218 28.25 -15.46 -33.21
C GLN A 218 28.49 -13.95 -33.38
N GLN A 219 28.22 -13.41 -34.58
CA GLN A 219 28.39 -11.98 -34.84
C GLN A 219 27.47 -11.11 -33.97
N ILE A 220 26.31 -11.63 -33.59
CA ILE A 220 25.36 -10.91 -32.69
C ILE A 220 25.92 -10.88 -31.28
N PHE A 221 26.39 -12.03 -30.77
CA PHE A 221 26.98 -12.09 -29.42
C PHE A 221 28.28 -11.28 -29.30
N ASP A 222 29.09 -11.25 -30.36
CA ASP A 222 30.30 -10.42 -30.41
C ASP A 222 29.97 -8.92 -30.39
N ARG A 223 28.87 -8.53 -31.03
CA ARG A 223 28.38 -7.13 -31.01
C ARG A 223 27.79 -6.73 -29.66
N TYR A 224 27.18 -7.69 -28.94
CA TYR A 224 26.50 -7.48 -27.67
C TYR A 224 27.05 -8.43 -26.58
N PRO A 225 28.32 -8.27 -26.15
CA PRO A 225 28.96 -9.23 -25.24
C PRO A 225 28.30 -9.32 -23.87
N ALA A 226 27.68 -8.23 -23.42
CA ALA A 226 26.94 -8.18 -22.14
C ALA A 226 25.54 -8.80 -22.22
N TYR A 227 25.05 -9.11 -23.42
CA TYR A 227 23.74 -9.75 -23.56
C TYR A 227 23.80 -11.21 -23.08
N ASN A 228 22.86 -11.60 -22.25
CA ASN A 228 22.68 -12.98 -21.80
C ASN A 228 21.28 -13.47 -22.17
N PRO A 229 21.17 -14.69 -22.78
CA PRO A 229 19.88 -15.30 -23.13
C PRO A 229 18.93 -15.43 -21.94
N ILE A 230 19.47 -15.74 -20.76
CA ILE A 230 18.72 -15.69 -19.50
C ILE A 230 19.17 -14.44 -18.74
N ALA A 231 18.29 -13.45 -18.66
CA ALA A 231 18.55 -12.27 -17.86
C ALA A 231 18.59 -12.63 -16.36
N SER A 232 19.56 -12.08 -15.64
CA SER A 232 19.50 -12.09 -14.19
C SER A 232 18.22 -11.36 -13.78
N GLN A 233 17.28 -12.06 -13.14
CA GLN A 233 16.12 -11.44 -12.52
C GLN A 233 16.56 -10.80 -11.20
N THR A 234 17.39 -9.78 -11.27
CA THR A 234 17.50 -8.82 -10.18
C THR A 234 16.21 -8.02 -10.24
N PRO A 235 15.35 -8.05 -9.21
CA PRO A 235 14.25 -7.14 -9.18
C PRO A 235 14.81 -5.73 -9.32
N ALA A 236 14.52 -5.06 -10.44
CA ALA A 236 14.71 -3.62 -10.57
C ALA A 236 13.66 -2.98 -9.66
N GLY A 237 13.95 -2.92 -8.36
CA GLY A 237 13.14 -2.27 -7.34
C GLY A 237 14.07 -1.37 -6.56
N PHE A 238 13.59 -0.20 -6.23
CA PHE A 238 14.17 0.65 -5.19
C PHE A 238 14.29 -0.18 -3.91
N GLY A 239 15.38 -0.87 -3.73
CA GLY A 239 15.63 -1.76 -2.61
C GLY A 239 17.10 -1.63 -2.27
N ALA A 240 17.36 -1.16 -1.07
CA ALA A 240 18.65 -1.32 -0.42
C ALA A 240 19.08 -2.79 -0.48
N PRO A 241 20.37 -3.09 -0.40
CA PRO A 241 20.88 -4.44 -0.31
C PRO A 241 20.06 -5.22 0.72
N ARG A 242 19.56 -6.41 0.36
CA ARG A 242 18.96 -7.33 1.32
C ARG A 242 19.99 -7.53 2.43
N SER A 243 19.57 -7.52 3.69
CA SER A 243 20.46 -7.91 4.76
C SER A 243 21.02 -9.29 4.39
N ALA A 244 22.33 -9.39 4.32
CA ALA A 244 22.99 -10.63 3.91
C ALA A 244 22.55 -11.74 4.88
N GLY A 245 21.76 -12.70 4.40
CA GLY A 245 21.36 -13.87 5.14
C GLY A 245 19.87 -14.16 5.27
N ASP A 246 18.97 -13.18 5.18
CA ASP A 246 17.52 -13.45 5.30
C ASP A 246 16.88 -13.78 3.94
N PRO A 247 16.04 -14.84 3.84
CA PRO A 247 15.24 -15.10 2.65
C PRO A 247 14.26 -13.96 2.34
N PRO A 248 13.72 -13.87 1.11
CA PRO A 248 12.62 -12.96 0.80
C PRO A 248 11.41 -13.15 1.74
N ALA A 249 10.66 -12.08 2.02
CA ALA A 249 9.49 -12.10 2.90
C ALA A 249 8.51 -13.25 2.58
N ALA A 250 8.15 -13.41 1.30
CA ALA A 250 7.26 -14.48 0.85
C ALA A 250 7.79 -15.89 1.21
N GLN A 251 9.11 -16.09 1.10
CA GLN A 251 9.73 -17.38 1.44
C GLN A 251 9.73 -17.62 2.96
N GLN A 252 9.95 -16.57 3.76
CA GLN A 252 9.86 -16.67 5.22
C GLN A 252 8.43 -17.05 5.64
N LEU A 253 7.40 -16.37 5.12
CA LEU A 253 6.00 -16.67 5.41
C LEU A 253 5.64 -18.12 5.10
N ILE A 254 5.95 -18.56 3.89
CA ILE A 254 5.64 -19.94 3.47
C ILE A 254 6.39 -20.99 4.31
N ALA A 255 7.64 -20.71 4.68
CA ALA A 255 8.44 -21.62 5.51
C ALA A 255 7.86 -21.78 6.91
N ASP A 256 7.25 -20.74 7.46
CA ASP A 256 6.57 -20.76 8.76
C ASP A 256 5.08 -21.19 8.67
N GLY A 257 4.65 -21.71 7.52
CA GLY A 257 3.29 -22.22 7.33
C GLY A 257 2.23 -21.17 7.07
N TRP A 258 2.61 -19.91 6.91
CA TRP A 258 1.70 -18.83 6.48
C TRP A 258 1.50 -18.85 4.96
N GLY A 259 0.37 -18.30 4.49
CA GLY A 259 0.21 -17.89 3.12
C GLY A 259 0.59 -16.42 2.92
N TYR A 260 0.63 -15.99 1.65
CA TYR A 260 0.75 -14.57 1.33
C TYR A 260 -0.09 -14.19 0.12
N ILE A 261 -0.37 -12.89 0.02
CA ILE A 261 -1.03 -12.28 -1.13
C ILE A 261 -0.17 -11.13 -1.64
N LEU A 262 -0.04 -11.02 -2.96
CA LEU A 262 0.43 -9.82 -3.64
C LEU A 262 -0.79 -9.16 -4.29
N ILE A 263 -1.14 -7.96 -3.89
CA ILE A 263 -2.19 -7.15 -4.50
C ILE A 263 -1.59 -5.92 -5.15
N ASP A 264 -1.90 -5.69 -6.44
CA ASP A 264 -1.33 -4.57 -7.20
C ASP A 264 -2.14 -3.29 -6.99
N PRO A 265 -1.61 -2.30 -6.24
CA PRO A 265 -2.31 -1.05 -5.98
C PRO A 265 -2.62 -0.26 -7.27
N ASN A 266 -1.71 -0.31 -8.27
CA ASN A 266 -1.90 0.41 -9.52
C ASN A 266 -3.02 -0.16 -10.39
N SER A 267 -3.41 -1.42 -10.16
CA SER A 267 -4.58 -2.02 -10.80
C SER A 267 -5.91 -1.51 -10.23
N ILE A 268 -5.87 -0.91 -9.04
CA ILE A 268 -7.02 -0.31 -8.35
C ILE A 268 -7.10 1.18 -8.68
N GLN A 269 -5.99 1.88 -8.42
CA GLN A 269 -5.84 3.32 -8.62
C GLN A 269 -4.40 3.65 -8.94
N ALA A 270 -4.16 4.40 -10.01
CA ALA A 270 -2.82 4.81 -10.41
C ALA A 270 -2.14 5.68 -9.33
N ASP A 271 -0.83 5.51 -9.16
CA ASP A 271 0.02 6.26 -8.22
C ASP A 271 0.48 7.59 -8.85
N ASN A 272 -0.47 8.39 -9.30
CA ASN A 272 -0.23 9.75 -9.82
C ASN A 272 -1.53 10.56 -9.91
N GLY A 273 -1.40 11.91 -9.91
CA GLY A 273 -2.53 12.83 -9.98
C GLY A 273 -3.31 12.79 -11.30
N ALA A 274 -2.64 12.50 -12.42
CA ALA A 274 -3.31 12.39 -13.73
C ALA A 274 -4.26 11.18 -13.80
N GLY A 275 -4.10 10.22 -12.89
CA GLY A 275 -4.93 9.03 -12.79
C GLY A 275 -6.22 9.20 -11.99
N LEU A 276 -6.47 10.34 -11.34
CA LEU A 276 -7.60 10.50 -10.42
C LEU A 276 -8.98 10.52 -11.12
N THR A 277 -9.03 10.84 -12.41
CA THR A 277 -10.24 10.71 -13.25
C THR A 277 -10.35 9.32 -13.91
N ARG A 278 -9.54 8.37 -13.48
CA ARG A 278 -9.46 6.97 -13.93
C ARG A 278 -9.39 6.05 -12.70
N GLY A 279 -9.19 4.75 -12.92
CA GLY A 279 -9.19 3.76 -11.83
C GLY A 279 -10.50 3.78 -11.07
N ILE A 280 -10.49 3.29 -9.82
CA ILE A 280 -11.72 3.19 -9.03
C ILE A 280 -12.30 4.57 -8.66
N ILE A 281 -11.45 5.57 -8.41
CA ILE A 281 -11.91 6.93 -8.12
C ILE A 281 -12.67 7.48 -9.32
N GLY A 282 -12.06 7.45 -10.51
CA GLY A 282 -12.70 7.92 -11.72
C GLY A 282 -13.92 7.09 -12.14
N LEU A 283 -13.97 5.79 -11.89
CA LEU A 283 -15.15 4.97 -12.15
C LEU A 283 -16.34 5.46 -11.33
N VAL A 284 -16.15 5.69 -10.04
CA VAL A 284 -17.21 6.15 -9.13
C VAL A 284 -17.65 7.58 -9.47
N ASP A 285 -16.72 8.46 -9.80
CA ASP A 285 -17.00 9.86 -10.16
C ASP A 285 -17.34 10.05 -11.65
N LYS A 286 -17.55 8.94 -12.39
CA LYS A 286 -17.89 8.95 -13.83
C LYS A 286 -16.90 9.76 -14.66
N GLY A 287 -15.61 9.58 -14.37
CA GLY A 287 -14.50 10.26 -15.06
C GLY A 287 -14.39 11.77 -14.79
N GLN A 288 -15.08 12.28 -13.79
CA GLN A 288 -15.03 13.70 -13.42
C GLN A 288 -14.00 13.96 -12.31
N PRO A 289 -13.52 15.21 -12.14
CA PRO A 289 -12.62 15.58 -11.06
C PRO A 289 -13.23 15.34 -9.68
N ARG A 290 -12.40 14.98 -8.70
CA ARG A 290 -12.78 14.76 -7.31
C ARG A 290 -13.32 16.04 -6.65
N ARG A 291 -14.21 15.86 -5.68
CA ARG A 291 -14.55 16.91 -4.71
C ARG A 291 -13.50 16.93 -3.58
N PRO A 292 -13.47 18.02 -2.79
CA PRO A 292 -12.45 18.18 -1.74
C PRO A 292 -12.43 17.09 -0.67
N ASP A 293 -13.54 16.44 -0.36
CA ASP A 293 -13.63 15.36 0.63
C ASP A 293 -13.71 13.95 0.03
N ASP A 294 -13.58 13.82 -1.29
CA ASP A 294 -13.49 12.52 -1.95
C ASP A 294 -12.13 11.87 -1.66
N TRP A 295 -12.11 10.55 -1.74
CA TRP A 295 -10.97 9.73 -1.40
C TRP A 295 -9.73 9.96 -2.27
N GLY A 296 -8.55 9.84 -1.64
CA GLY A 296 -7.26 9.79 -2.32
C GLY A 296 -6.84 8.35 -2.64
N ALA A 297 -5.70 8.22 -3.32
CA ALA A 297 -5.19 6.91 -3.75
C ALA A 297 -4.91 5.96 -2.57
N LEU A 298 -4.41 6.46 -1.42
CA LEU A 298 -4.19 5.62 -0.23
C LEU A 298 -5.49 4.94 0.25
N ARG A 299 -6.58 5.69 0.25
CA ARG A 299 -7.89 5.17 0.66
C ARG A 299 -8.49 4.25 -0.39
N ALA A 300 -8.23 4.50 -1.68
CA ALA A 300 -8.64 3.64 -2.79
C ALA A 300 -7.91 2.29 -2.76
N TRP A 301 -6.61 2.28 -2.46
CA TRP A 301 -5.84 1.04 -2.28
C TRP A 301 -6.35 0.23 -1.09
N ALA A 302 -6.64 0.90 0.03
CA ALA A 302 -7.26 0.27 1.20
C ALA A 302 -8.62 -0.36 0.88
N TRP A 303 -9.45 0.31 0.07
CA TRP A 303 -10.71 -0.25 -0.42
C TRP A 303 -10.48 -1.51 -1.26
N GLY A 304 -9.53 -1.50 -2.18
CA GLY A 304 -9.20 -2.68 -3.00
C GLY A 304 -8.75 -3.87 -2.16
N ALA A 305 -7.92 -3.64 -1.13
CA ALA A 305 -7.52 -4.67 -0.17
C ALA A 305 -8.73 -5.24 0.61
N ALA A 306 -9.69 -4.39 1.00
CA ALA A 306 -10.93 -4.84 1.63
C ALA A 306 -11.78 -5.70 0.67
N ARG A 307 -11.82 -5.40 -0.64
CA ARG A 307 -12.50 -6.25 -1.64
C ARG A 307 -11.82 -7.60 -1.84
N ALA A 308 -10.48 -7.64 -1.75
CA ALA A 308 -9.74 -8.89 -1.74
C ALA A 308 -10.08 -9.73 -0.51
N LEU A 309 -10.21 -9.11 0.66
CA LEU A 309 -10.63 -9.80 1.88
C LEU A 309 -12.04 -10.41 1.76
N ASP A 310 -13.00 -9.72 1.11
CA ASP A 310 -14.33 -10.28 0.83
C ASP A 310 -14.24 -11.60 0.05
N TYR A 311 -13.34 -11.67 -0.93
CA TYR A 311 -13.11 -12.90 -1.71
C TYR A 311 -12.53 -14.02 -0.82
N LEU A 312 -11.56 -13.71 0.03
CA LEU A 312 -10.94 -14.69 0.92
C LEU A 312 -11.98 -15.31 1.86
N GLU A 313 -12.81 -14.47 2.48
CA GLU A 313 -13.88 -14.90 3.39
C GLU A 313 -14.91 -15.80 2.68
N ALA A 314 -15.24 -15.48 1.43
CA ALA A 314 -16.31 -16.17 0.70
C ALA A 314 -15.84 -17.43 -0.04
N SER A 315 -14.56 -17.51 -0.47
CA SER A 315 -14.15 -18.44 -1.52
C SER A 315 -12.87 -19.21 -1.24
N GLU A 316 -12.10 -18.88 -0.18
CA GLU A 316 -10.81 -19.51 0.09
C GLU A 316 -10.78 -20.24 1.44
N PRO A 317 -11.32 -21.47 1.52
CA PRO A 317 -11.46 -22.19 2.77
C PRO A 317 -10.13 -22.58 3.44
N MET A 318 -9.01 -22.54 2.70
CA MET A 318 -7.67 -22.78 3.25
C MET A 318 -6.98 -21.49 3.75
N VAL A 319 -7.66 -20.35 3.69
CA VAL A 319 -7.25 -19.11 4.34
C VAL A 319 -8.00 -18.98 5.67
N ASP A 320 -7.26 -18.78 6.75
CA ASP A 320 -7.87 -18.32 8.01
C ASP A 320 -8.21 -16.83 7.88
N SER A 321 -9.42 -16.56 7.40
CA SER A 321 -9.89 -15.20 7.13
C SER A 321 -9.98 -14.31 8.37
N LYS A 322 -9.90 -14.86 9.58
CA LYS A 322 -9.84 -14.12 10.84
C LYS A 322 -8.42 -13.63 11.16
N HIS A 323 -7.42 -14.20 10.51
CA HIS A 323 -6.01 -13.88 10.72
C HIS A 323 -5.33 -13.43 9.42
N VAL A 324 -6.02 -12.56 8.66
CA VAL A 324 -5.42 -11.88 7.50
C VAL A 324 -4.77 -10.59 7.96
N GLY A 325 -3.48 -10.45 7.63
CA GLY A 325 -2.69 -9.25 7.84
C GLY A 325 -2.56 -8.40 6.60
N ILE A 326 -2.10 -7.15 6.77
CA ILE A 326 -1.76 -6.21 5.70
C ILE A 326 -0.33 -5.71 5.87
N GLU A 327 0.42 -5.62 4.79
CA GLU A 327 1.82 -5.16 4.78
C GLU A 327 2.06 -4.15 3.66
N GLY A 328 3.03 -3.29 3.87
CA GLY A 328 3.60 -2.42 2.87
C GLY A 328 4.77 -1.60 3.39
N VAL A 329 5.63 -1.18 2.47
CA VAL A 329 6.79 -0.32 2.75
C VAL A 329 6.61 1.02 2.05
N SER A 330 7.08 2.12 2.65
CA SER A 330 7.03 3.45 2.05
C SER A 330 5.58 3.92 1.87
N ARG A 331 5.20 4.40 0.68
CA ARG A 331 3.81 4.74 0.32
C ARG A 331 2.85 3.59 0.53
N TYR A 332 3.30 2.36 0.34
CA TYR A 332 2.49 1.16 0.63
C TYR A 332 2.40 0.88 2.14
N GLY A 333 3.40 1.31 2.93
CA GLY A 333 3.32 1.34 4.39
C GLY A 333 2.25 2.34 4.88
N LYS A 334 2.17 3.53 4.24
CA LYS A 334 1.06 4.48 4.46
C LYS A 334 -0.29 3.79 4.16
N ALA A 335 -0.41 3.14 2.99
CA ALA A 335 -1.63 2.43 2.59
C ALA A 335 -1.98 1.27 3.52
N ALA A 336 -1.00 0.51 4.00
CA ALA A 336 -1.20 -0.59 4.94
C ALA A 336 -1.74 -0.09 6.28
N LEU A 337 -1.19 1.01 6.82
CA LEU A 337 -1.69 1.62 8.05
C LEU A 337 -3.12 2.17 7.88
N VAL A 338 -3.40 2.85 6.76
CA VAL A 338 -4.75 3.31 6.40
C VAL A 338 -5.71 2.12 6.28
N THR A 339 -5.29 1.03 5.63
CA THR A 339 -6.10 -0.19 5.50
C THR A 339 -6.44 -0.75 6.87
N LEU A 340 -5.43 -0.94 7.73
CA LEU A 340 -5.64 -1.48 9.06
C LEU A 340 -6.54 -0.58 9.91
N ALA A 341 -6.39 0.74 9.84
CA ALA A 341 -7.19 1.70 10.61
C ALA A 341 -8.68 1.70 10.21
N PHE A 342 -8.97 1.59 8.90
CA PHE A 342 -10.33 1.76 8.38
C PHE A 342 -11.07 0.46 8.05
N GLU A 343 -10.36 -0.67 7.89
CA GLU A 343 -10.98 -1.99 7.67
C GLU A 343 -10.74 -2.90 8.88
N PRO A 344 -11.70 -2.97 9.80
CA PRO A 344 -11.51 -3.67 11.08
C PRO A 344 -11.35 -5.19 10.96
N ARG A 345 -11.64 -5.79 9.81
CA ARG A 345 -11.48 -7.23 9.57
C ARG A 345 -10.03 -7.66 9.37
N PHE A 346 -9.12 -6.75 8.99
CA PHE A 346 -7.69 -7.08 9.04
C PHE A 346 -7.26 -7.24 10.49
N ALA A 347 -6.71 -8.41 10.82
CA ALA A 347 -6.32 -8.74 12.19
C ALA A 347 -4.99 -8.13 12.60
N MET A 348 -4.13 -7.83 11.65
CA MET A 348 -2.77 -7.37 11.91
C MET A 348 -2.19 -6.52 10.77
N GLY A 349 -1.13 -5.76 11.06
CA GLY A 349 -0.38 -5.00 10.07
C GLY A 349 1.10 -4.96 10.35
N LEU A 350 1.92 -5.11 9.29
CA LEU A 350 3.35 -4.81 9.27
C LEU A 350 3.55 -3.52 8.46
N ILE A 351 3.86 -2.43 9.17
CA ILE A 351 3.89 -1.07 8.64
C ILE A 351 5.35 -0.65 8.47
N GLY A 352 5.86 -0.79 7.24
CA GLY A 352 7.26 -0.54 6.91
C GLY A 352 7.54 0.89 6.46
N SER A 353 8.45 1.61 7.13
CA SER A 353 9.06 2.88 6.70
C SER A 353 8.05 3.86 6.07
N SER A 354 6.92 4.07 6.76
CA SER A 354 5.75 4.73 6.15
C SER A 354 5.85 6.27 6.07
N GLY A 355 6.62 6.93 6.92
CA GLY A 355 6.83 8.39 6.87
C GLY A 355 5.57 9.25 7.01
N GLU A 356 5.61 10.43 6.42
CA GLU A 356 4.51 11.42 6.42
C GLU A 356 3.26 10.88 5.71
N GLY A 357 2.08 11.08 6.31
CA GLY A 357 0.83 10.46 5.82
C GLY A 357 0.71 8.97 6.15
N GLY A 358 1.65 8.44 6.94
CA GLY A 358 1.63 7.14 7.56
C GLY A 358 1.78 7.26 9.07
N ALA A 359 2.83 6.64 9.65
CA ALA A 359 3.07 6.64 11.09
C ALA A 359 3.75 7.92 11.62
N LYS A 360 4.34 8.75 10.74
CA LYS A 360 5.02 9.99 11.15
C LYS A 360 4.03 11.07 11.56
N LEU A 361 4.32 11.77 12.67
CA LEU A 361 3.53 12.91 13.13
C LEU A 361 3.56 14.08 12.12
N HIS A 362 2.40 14.53 11.68
CA HIS A 362 2.23 15.71 10.82
C HIS A 362 2.75 17.00 11.47
N ARG A 363 2.62 17.11 12.81
CA ARG A 363 3.05 18.27 13.60
C ARG A 363 4.56 18.36 13.75
N ARG A 364 5.31 17.34 13.34
CA ARG A 364 6.75 17.30 13.47
C ARG A 364 7.43 17.74 12.17
N ASN A 365 8.26 18.79 12.27
CA ASN A 365 9.06 19.33 11.17
C ASN A 365 10.41 18.60 11.10
N TRP A 366 10.45 17.43 10.45
CA TRP A 366 11.67 16.66 10.21
C TRP A 366 11.51 15.90 8.92
N GLY A 367 12.46 16.05 7.99
CA GLY A 367 12.46 15.33 6.73
C GLY A 367 11.24 15.64 5.87
N GLU A 368 10.51 14.58 5.46
CA GLU A 368 9.22 14.66 4.77
C GLU A 368 8.22 15.42 5.64
N ALA A 369 7.49 16.34 5.09
CA ALA A 369 6.55 17.17 5.81
C ALA A 369 5.18 17.17 5.11
N LEU A 370 4.18 17.71 5.81
CA LEU A 370 2.82 17.88 5.28
C LEU A 370 2.82 18.56 3.90
N GLU A 371 3.72 19.50 3.67
CA GLU A 371 3.88 20.22 2.42
C GLU A 371 4.29 19.30 1.25
N SER A 372 4.96 18.18 1.49
CA SER A 372 5.22 17.16 0.47
C SER A 372 3.92 16.55 -0.06
N LEU A 373 2.96 16.27 0.86
CA LEU A 373 1.66 15.67 0.55
C LEU A 373 0.59 16.67 0.12
N THR A 374 0.86 17.96 0.19
CA THR A 374 -0.04 18.99 -0.40
C THR A 374 0.46 19.50 -1.75
N GLY A 375 1.71 19.18 -2.10
CA GLY A 375 2.38 19.51 -3.36
C GLY A 375 2.47 18.32 -4.31
N GLY A 376 3.63 17.65 -4.35
CA GLY A 376 3.92 16.60 -5.33
C GLY A 376 3.07 15.34 -5.21
N GLU A 377 2.67 14.98 -4.01
CA GLU A 377 2.01 13.71 -3.67
C GLU A 377 0.57 13.90 -3.17
N TYR A 378 -0.05 15.04 -3.49
CA TYR A 378 -1.40 15.43 -3.08
C TYR A 378 -2.48 14.39 -3.43
N TYR A 379 -2.28 13.62 -4.47
CA TYR A 379 -3.23 12.63 -4.98
C TYR A 379 -3.38 11.42 -4.05
N TRP A 380 -2.46 11.21 -3.11
CA TRP A 380 -2.62 10.19 -2.07
C TRP A 380 -3.72 10.56 -1.06
N MET A 381 -3.93 11.85 -0.85
CA MET A 381 -4.77 12.42 0.18
C MET A 381 -6.12 12.90 -0.37
N ALA A 382 -7.07 13.21 0.53
CA ALA A 382 -8.25 14.01 0.16
C ALA A 382 -7.82 15.40 -0.30
N GLY A 383 -8.60 16.04 -1.19
CA GLY A 383 -8.36 17.42 -1.59
C GLY A 383 -8.30 18.38 -0.39
N ASN A 384 -9.16 18.18 0.61
CA ASN A 384 -9.19 18.98 1.84
C ASN A 384 -7.85 19.05 2.57
N PHE A 385 -6.98 18.04 2.45
CA PHE A 385 -5.66 18.03 3.07
C PHE A 385 -4.78 19.20 2.60
N MET A 386 -4.95 19.64 1.35
CA MET A 386 -4.20 20.78 0.79
C MET A 386 -4.40 22.09 1.57
N LYS A 387 -5.53 22.24 2.29
CA LYS A 387 -5.79 23.41 3.15
C LYS A 387 -4.68 23.65 4.16
N TYR A 388 -4.05 22.59 4.65
CA TYR A 388 -3.05 22.65 5.73
C TYR A 388 -1.65 23.00 5.21
N GLY A 389 -1.44 22.94 3.89
CA GLY A 389 -0.25 23.48 3.21
C GLY A 389 -0.44 24.91 2.69
N ALA A 390 -1.63 25.51 2.83
CA ALA A 390 -1.92 26.81 2.26
C ALA A 390 -1.14 27.94 2.94
N SER A 391 -0.41 28.72 2.15
CA SER A 391 0.21 29.98 2.55
C SER A 391 -0.70 31.19 2.25
N GLU A 392 -1.53 31.09 1.18
CA GLU A 392 -2.53 32.08 0.82
C GLU A 392 -3.82 31.39 0.37
N ALA A 393 -4.91 31.66 1.08
CA ALA A 393 -6.23 31.12 0.79
C ALA A 393 -7.34 32.06 1.30
N ALA A 394 -8.56 31.87 0.80
CA ALA A 394 -9.73 32.63 1.26
C ALA A 394 -10.03 32.45 2.75
N PHE A 395 -9.66 31.31 3.34
CA PHE A 395 -9.79 30.98 4.77
C PHE A 395 -8.54 31.33 5.60
N GLY A 396 -7.53 31.97 5.03
CA GLY A 396 -6.23 32.26 5.64
C GLY A 396 -5.25 31.09 5.59
N PRO A 397 -3.99 31.31 6.03
CA PRO A 397 -2.98 30.27 6.07
C PRO A 397 -3.32 29.23 7.14
N ARG A 398 -3.04 27.94 6.84
CA ARG A 398 -3.15 26.82 7.79
C ARG A 398 -1.87 26.01 7.82
N THR A 399 -1.66 25.31 8.91
CA THR A 399 -0.47 24.49 9.16
C THR A 399 -0.88 23.13 9.74
N ALA A 400 0.09 22.26 9.99
CA ALA A 400 -0.16 20.99 10.68
C ALA A 400 -0.84 21.18 12.07
N LYS A 401 -0.64 22.33 12.74
CA LYS A 401 -1.30 22.64 13.99
C LYS A 401 -2.82 22.66 13.87
N ASP A 402 -3.33 23.06 12.71
CA ASP A 402 -4.75 23.24 12.45
C ASP A 402 -5.46 21.93 12.04
N LEU A 403 -4.70 20.85 11.82
CA LEU A 403 -5.27 19.52 11.58
C LEU A 403 -6.01 19.04 12.82
N PRO A 404 -7.24 18.53 12.68
CA PRO A 404 -8.01 18.01 13.82
C PRO A 404 -7.48 16.67 14.35
N VAL A 405 -6.63 15.99 13.60
CA VAL A 405 -6.06 14.67 13.89
C VAL A 405 -4.56 14.63 13.56
N ASP A 406 -3.87 13.57 14.04
CA ASP A 406 -2.48 13.32 13.69
C ASP A 406 -2.21 11.80 13.64
N ALA A 407 -1.02 11.39 13.21
CA ALA A 407 -0.64 9.99 12.97
C ALA A 407 -0.84 9.06 14.17
N HIS A 408 -0.67 9.56 15.43
CA HIS A 408 -0.92 8.76 16.63
C HIS A 408 -2.39 8.32 16.74
N GLU A 409 -3.34 9.15 16.28
CA GLU A 409 -4.74 8.77 16.23
C GLU A 409 -5.03 7.76 15.12
N LEU A 410 -4.31 7.80 13.99
CA LEU A 410 -4.40 6.77 12.96
C LEU A 410 -3.92 5.41 13.49
N ILE A 411 -2.80 5.38 14.21
CA ILE A 411 -2.30 4.18 14.89
C ILE A 411 -3.31 3.70 15.95
N ALA A 412 -3.90 4.62 16.71
CA ALA A 412 -4.92 4.29 17.71
C ALA A 412 -6.19 3.67 17.11
N LEU A 413 -6.58 4.02 15.88
CA LEU A 413 -7.70 3.37 15.16
C LEU A 413 -7.43 1.88 14.89
N CYS A 414 -6.18 1.45 14.90
CA CYS A 414 -5.81 0.04 14.74
C CYS A 414 -6.06 -0.78 16.00
N ALA A 415 -6.07 -0.17 17.18
CA ALA A 415 -6.26 -0.85 18.46
C ALA A 415 -7.62 -1.59 18.53
N PRO A 416 -7.69 -2.77 19.16
CA PRO A 416 -6.63 -3.52 19.86
C PRO A 416 -5.86 -4.53 18.98
N ARG A 417 -5.97 -4.42 17.63
CA ARG A 417 -5.39 -5.36 16.66
C ARG A 417 -3.87 -5.24 16.61
N LEU A 418 -3.24 -6.30 16.13
CA LEU A 418 -1.80 -6.42 16.05
C LEU A 418 -1.22 -5.37 15.07
N THR A 419 -0.42 -4.45 15.59
CA THR A 419 0.15 -3.35 14.80
C THR A 419 1.66 -3.29 15.01
N PHE A 420 2.43 -3.70 14.00
CA PHE A 420 3.90 -3.72 14.03
C PHE A 420 4.44 -2.58 13.16
N ILE A 421 5.13 -1.63 13.76
CA ILE A 421 5.76 -0.51 13.05
C ILE A 421 7.26 -0.85 12.86
N SER A 422 7.69 -0.86 11.59
CA SER A 422 9.01 -1.29 11.14
C SER A 422 9.73 -0.13 10.44
N TYR A 423 11.00 0.05 10.75
CA TYR A 423 11.89 0.98 10.05
C TYR A 423 13.28 0.36 9.87
N GLY A 424 13.98 0.77 8.80
CA GLY A 424 15.41 0.52 8.64
C GLY A 424 16.25 1.64 9.24
N VAL A 425 17.51 1.73 8.79
CA VAL A 425 18.43 2.80 9.20
C VAL A 425 18.89 3.61 8.00
N PRO A 426 19.10 4.94 8.17
CA PRO A 426 19.55 5.82 7.08
C PRO A 426 20.89 5.40 6.47
N GLU A 427 21.78 4.85 7.27
CA GLU A 427 23.10 4.39 6.86
C GLU A 427 23.07 3.24 5.86
N GLN A 428 21.95 2.51 5.80
CA GLN A 428 21.70 1.42 4.86
C GLN A 428 20.64 1.78 3.81
N GLY A 429 20.22 3.05 3.74
CA GLY A 429 19.35 3.57 2.70
C GLY A 429 17.87 3.64 3.05
N ASP A 430 17.45 3.44 4.31
CA ASP A 430 16.12 3.86 4.73
C ASP A 430 16.13 5.39 4.90
N ALA A 431 15.40 6.09 4.06
CA ALA A 431 15.58 7.53 3.93
C ALA A 431 15.40 8.26 5.26
N ARG A 432 16.39 9.05 5.64
CA ARG A 432 16.40 9.85 6.88
C ARG A 432 15.18 10.75 7.01
N TRP A 433 14.64 11.19 5.91
CA TRP A 433 13.51 12.09 5.86
C TRP A 433 12.17 11.44 6.28
N LEU A 434 12.11 10.12 6.43
CA LEU A 434 10.90 9.39 6.91
C LEU A 434 10.62 9.62 8.41
N ASP A 435 11.51 10.25 9.12
CA ASP A 435 11.37 10.61 10.55
C ASP A 435 10.99 9.42 11.46
N HIS A 436 11.94 8.52 11.64
CA HIS A 436 11.79 7.33 12.49
C HIS A 436 11.38 7.73 13.92
N GLN A 437 12.01 8.79 14.48
CA GLN A 437 11.68 9.28 15.81
C GLN A 437 10.25 9.83 15.90
N GLY A 438 9.79 10.57 14.88
CA GLY A 438 8.41 11.09 14.85
C GLY A 438 7.38 9.98 14.75
N SER A 439 7.71 8.90 14.04
CA SER A 439 6.86 7.71 13.94
C SER A 439 6.83 6.93 15.26
N TYR A 440 7.95 6.82 15.95
CA TYR A 440 8.01 6.23 17.29
C TYR A 440 7.19 7.04 18.32
N MET A 441 7.33 8.38 18.31
CA MET A 441 6.54 9.27 19.16
C MET A 441 5.03 9.07 18.93
N ALA A 442 4.59 8.92 17.68
CA ALA A 442 3.20 8.62 17.36
C ALA A 442 2.74 7.27 17.92
N ALA A 443 3.59 6.24 17.82
CA ALA A 443 3.28 4.93 18.39
C ALA A 443 3.15 4.99 19.92
N VAL A 444 4.04 5.71 20.61
CA VAL A 444 3.96 5.95 22.07
C VAL A 444 2.65 6.66 22.43
N ALA A 445 2.31 7.75 21.71
CA ALA A 445 1.09 8.53 21.97
C ALA A 445 -0.22 7.77 21.67
N ALA A 446 -0.18 6.72 20.84
CA ALA A 446 -1.33 5.84 20.58
C ALA A 446 -1.57 4.81 21.70
N GLY A 447 -0.55 4.52 22.53
CA GLY A 447 -0.58 3.49 23.58
C GLY A 447 -1.80 3.51 24.50
N PRO A 448 -2.25 4.68 25.00
CA PRO A 448 -3.40 4.78 25.88
C PRO A 448 -4.68 4.11 25.35
N VAL A 449 -4.87 4.07 24.02
CA VAL A 449 -6.06 3.42 23.43
C VAL A 449 -5.92 1.90 23.45
N PHE A 450 -4.74 1.35 23.19
CA PHE A 450 -4.49 -0.09 23.33
C PHE A 450 -4.80 -0.53 24.75
N GLN A 451 -4.29 0.16 25.76
CA GLN A 451 -4.56 -0.13 27.17
C GLN A 451 -6.06 0.00 27.51
N LEU A 452 -6.74 1.07 27.05
CA LEU A 452 -8.17 1.25 27.26
C LEU A 452 -8.99 0.07 26.73
N LEU A 453 -8.55 -0.54 25.63
CA LEU A 453 -9.21 -1.67 24.99
C LEU A 453 -8.74 -3.05 25.53
N GLY A 454 -7.91 -3.06 26.56
CA GLY A 454 -7.42 -4.28 27.22
C GLY A 454 -6.24 -4.96 26.50
N ALA A 455 -5.64 -4.27 25.52
CA ALA A 455 -4.45 -4.73 24.83
C ALA A 455 -3.18 -4.15 25.49
N LYS A 456 -2.03 -4.80 25.28
CA LYS A 456 -0.74 -4.24 25.67
C LYS A 456 -0.22 -3.35 24.55
N ASP A 457 0.31 -2.21 24.92
CA ASP A 457 1.01 -1.29 24.01
C ASP A 457 2.52 -1.61 23.94
N LEU A 458 3.36 -0.59 23.63
CA LEU A 458 4.81 -0.73 23.55
C LEU A 458 5.49 -1.11 24.89
N GLY A 459 4.78 -0.99 26.02
CA GLY A 459 5.33 -1.25 27.35
C GLY A 459 6.31 -0.18 27.84
N VAL A 460 6.22 1.03 27.32
CA VAL A 460 7.02 2.19 27.70
C VAL A 460 6.14 3.27 28.35
N SER A 461 6.74 4.38 28.81
CA SER A 461 5.97 5.55 29.23
C SER A 461 5.10 6.09 28.09
N HIS A 462 3.96 6.73 28.41
CA HIS A 462 3.15 7.40 27.39
C HIS A 462 3.59 8.84 27.12
N ASP A 463 4.69 9.27 27.70
CA ASP A 463 5.26 10.60 27.46
C ASP A 463 6.10 10.58 26.18
N TYR A 464 5.44 10.79 25.05
CA TYR A 464 6.08 10.82 23.74
C TYR A 464 7.13 11.94 23.57
N HIS A 465 7.17 12.93 24.48
CA HIS A 465 8.17 14.00 24.46
C HIS A 465 9.54 13.52 24.97
N THR A 466 9.54 12.62 25.93
CA THR A 466 10.77 12.17 26.61
C THR A 466 11.19 10.76 26.24
N GLU A 467 10.25 9.94 25.72
CA GLU A 467 10.56 8.59 25.28
C GLU A 467 11.55 8.57 24.12
N LYS A 468 12.50 7.67 24.18
CA LYS A 468 13.52 7.48 23.16
C LYS A 468 13.33 6.16 22.44
N MET A 469 13.53 6.18 21.13
CA MET A 469 13.55 4.93 20.36
C MET A 469 14.53 3.94 21.00
N PRO A 470 14.16 2.64 21.07
CA PRO A 470 15.09 1.60 21.47
C PRO A 470 16.28 1.54 20.48
N PRO A 471 17.42 0.99 20.91
CA PRO A 471 18.54 0.75 20.00
C PRO A 471 18.15 -0.06 18.79
N VAL A 472 18.82 0.16 17.66
CA VAL A 472 18.64 -0.62 16.44
C VAL A 472 18.72 -2.13 16.76
N ASN A 473 17.88 -2.92 16.12
CA ASN A 473 17.70 -4.35 16.36
C ASN A 473 17.08 -4.73 17.72
N THR A 474 16.69 -3.77 18.54
CA THR A 474 15.94 -4.01 19.77
C THR A 474 14.44 -3.81 19.48
N GLY A 475 13.64 -4.87 19.66
CA GLY A 475 12.19 -4.84 19.44
C GLY A 475 11.43 -4.64 20.74
N LEU A 476 10.37 -3.82 20.70
CA LEU A 476 9.31 -3.76 21.71
C LEU A 476 8.17 -4.68 21.21
N LEU A 477 8.21 -5.96 21.56
CA LEU A 477 7.42 -7.05 20.96
C LEU A 477 6.55 -7.82 21.96
N GLU A 478 6.25 -7.22 23.12
CA GLU A 478 5.47 -7.89 24.17
C GLU A 478 3.98 -7.48 24.14
N GLY A 479 3.64 -6.46 23.37
CA GLY A 479 2.29 -5.92 23.21
C GLY A 479 1.70 -6.18 21.84
N GLN A 480 0.41 -5.87 21.68
CA GLN A 480 -0.27 -5.84 20.38
C GLN A 480 0.13 -4.63 19.52
N LEU A 481 0.65 -3.55 20.13
CA LEU A 481 1.40 -2.53 19.45
C LEU A 481 2.88 -2.86 19.59
N ALA A 482 3.59 -2.94 18.47
CA ALA A 482 4.99 -3.33 18.41
C ALA A 482 5.81 -2.32 17.60
N TRP A 483 7.09 -2.20 17.97
CA TRP A 483 8.07 -1.38 17.29
C TRP A 483 9.40 -2.11 17.13
N ARG A 484 10.00 -2.06 15.96
CA ARG A 484 11.37 -2.50 15.76
C ARG A 484 12.05 -1.75 14.62
N GLN A 485 13.18 -1.08 14.92
CA GLN A 485 14.09 -0.58 13.90
C GLN A 485 15.15 -1.65 13.62
N HIS A 486 15.31 -2.04 12.35
CA HIS A 486 16.33 -3.00 11.92
C HIS A 486 17.53 -2.29 11.29
N ASP A 487 18.66 -2.98 11.19
CA ASP A 487 19.92 -2.49 10.62
C ASP A 487 20.00 -2.54 9.08
N GLY A 488 18.90 -2.91 8.40
CA GLY A 488 18.78 -2.83 6.93
C GLY A 488 18.31 -1.47 6.45
N GLY A 489 18.12 -1.35 5.11
CA GLY A 489 17.67 -0.14 4.44
C GLY A 489 16.15 -0.03 4.30
N HIS A 490 15.71 0.55 3.18
CA HIS A 490 14.30 0.82 2.88
C HIS A 490 13.52 -0.44 2.49
N THR A 491 13.28 -1.30 3.48
CA THR A 491 12.62 -2.60 3.36
C THR A 491 12.13 -3.05 4.73
N ASP A 492 11.21 -3.97 4.82
CA ASP A 492 10.81 -4.63 6.06
C ASP A 492 11.34 -6.07 6.18
N ALA A 493 11.98 -6.59 5.13
CA ALA A 493 12.45 -7.96 5.05
C ALA A 493 13.21 -8.46 6.32
N PRO A 494 14.10 -7.69 6.97
CA PRO A 494 14.75 -8.11 8.21
C PRO A 494 13.80 -8.24 9.40
N ASN A 495 12.60 -7.61 9.32
CA ASN A 495 11.61 -7.66 10.39
C ASN A 495 10.53 -8.73 10.17
N VAL A 496 10.43 -9.35 8.99
CA VAL A 496 9.39 -10.36 8.71
C VAL A 496 9.45 -11.54 9.68
N LYS A 497 10.62 -12.09 9.96
CA LYS A 497 10.78 -13.18 10.95
C LYS A 497 10.33 -12.79 12.36
N TYR A 498 10.61 -11.54 12.76
CA TYR A 498 10.18 -11.03 14.07
C TYR A 498 8.68 -10.76 14.09
N PHE A 499 8.12 -10.28 12.97
CA PHE A 499 6.69 -10.11 12.81
C PHE A 499 5.93 -11.44 12.92
N ILE A 500 6.38 -12.49 12.20
CA ILE A 500 5.75 -13.81 12.24
C ILE A 500 5.79 -14.36 13.69
N GLN A 501 6.98 -14.42 14.29
CA GLN A 501 7.16 -14.91 15.66
C GLN A 501 6.34 -14.13 16.70
N TRP A 502 6.21 -12.84 16.50
CA TRP A 502 5.40 -11.99 17.37
C TRP A 502 3.90 -12.23 17.15
N ALA A 503 3.44 -12.25 15.91
CA ALA A 503 2.03 -12.45 15.58
C ALA A 503 1.54 -13.83 16.06
N ASP A 504 2.33 -14.89 15.85
CA ASP A 504 2.00 -16.25 16.24
C ASP A 504 1.69 -16.39 17.74
N LYS A 505 2.34 -15.59 18.60
CA LYS A 505 2.03 -15.56 20.04
C LYS A 505 0.57 -15.17 20.32
N PHE A 506 -0.02 -14.31 19.46
CA PHE A 506 -1.38 -13.77 19.66
C PHE A 506 -2.45 -14.55 18.89
N ILE A 507 -2.11 -15.12 17.74
CA ILE A 507 -3.07 -15.86 16.90
C ILE A 507 -3.04 -17.36 17.16
N ALA A 508 -2.19 -17.82 18.08
CA ALA A 508 -1.99 -19.25 18.42
C ALA A 508 -1.67 -20.14 17.20
N HIS A 509 -0.96 -19.55 16.21
CA HIS A 509 -0.44 -20.30 15.07
C HIS A 509 0.93 -20.89 15.43
N HIS A 510 1.14 -22.15 15.09
CA HIS A 510 2.42 -22.84 15.25
C HIS A 510 2.76 -23.49 13.91
N ALA A 511 3.96 -23.25 13.41
CA ALA A 511 4.48 -23.93 12.23
C ALA A 511 4.44 -25.46 12.45
N ASN A 512 3.85 -26.19 11.49
CA ASN A 512 3.74 -27.64 11.54
C ASN A 512 5.04 -28.32 11.10
#